data_f3d2ebcf8f2c3a2d4393809f35dd6e98
#
_entry.id   f3d2ebcf8f2c3a2d4393809f35dd6e98
#
_cell.length_a   1.000
_cell.length_b   1.000
_cell.length_c   1.000
_cell.angle_alpha   90.00
_cell.angle_beta   90.00
_cell.angle_gamma   90.00
#
_symmetry.space_group_name_H-M   'P 1'
#
loop_
_entity.id
_entity.type
_entity.pdbx_description
1 polymer ?
#
loop_
_entity_poly.entity_id
_entity_poly.type
_entity_poly.pdbx_seq_one_letter_code
_entity_poly.pdbx_strand_id
1 'polypeptide(L)'
;MGITQHSHGTENILALADLAMMTGNLGKPSSGINPLRGQNNVQGACDMGALPNVLPGYQAVTNDDLRRKFEARWDRELPKRPGLTLM
;
A
#
# COMPACT_ATOMS: atom_id res chain seq x y z
N MET A 1 -5.72 -11.44 5.19
CA MET A 1 -6.81 -10.72 5.90
C MET A 1 -7.35 -11.47 7.13
N GLY A 2 -6.82 -12.64 7.44
CA GLY A 2 -7.32 -13.48 8.54
C GLY A 2 -7.32 -12.80 9.92
N ILE A 3 -6.25 -12.08 10.25
CA ILE A 3 -6.14 -11.45 11.57
C ILE A 3 -6.62 -9.99 11.60
N THR A 4 -6.75 -9.35 10.43
CA THR A 4 -7.07 -7.91 10.35
C THR A 4 -8.55 -7.61 10.20
N GLN A 5 -9.35 -8.50 9.63
CA GLN A 5 -10.78 -8.31 9.43
C GLN A 5 -11.62 -8.74 10.64
N HIS A 6 -11.32 -8.16 11.77
CA HIS A 6 -12.00 -8.37 13.05
C HIS A 6 -12.27 -7.03 13.73
N SER A 7 -13.23 -7.01 14.65
CA SER A 7 -13.50 -5.82 15.48
C SER A 7 -12.26 -5.32 16.24
N HIS A 8 -11.37 -6.23 16.58
CA HIS A 8 -10.08 -5.96 17.27
C HIS A 8 -8.87 -6.14 16.32
N GLY A 9 -9.04 -5.88 15.03
CA GLY A 9 -7.99 -6.09 14.03
C GLY A 9 -6.73 -5.29 14.28
N THR A 10 -6.86 -4.06 14.77
CA THR A 10 -5.72 -3.20 15.12
C THR A 10 -4.94 -3.75 16.30
N GLU A 11 -5.63 -4.12 17.37
CA GLU A 11 -5.04 -4.71 18.58
C GLU A 11 -4.33 -6.04 18.26
N ASN A 12 -4.91 -6.85 17.39
CA ASN A 12 -4.29 -8.09 16.93
C ASN A 12 -2.95 -7.83 16.23
N ILE A 13 -2.88 -6.79 15.39
CA ILE A 13 -1.62 -6.42 14.70
C ILE A 13 -0.60 -5.88 15.70
N LEU A 14 -1.01 -5.06 16.65
CA LEU A 14 -0.12 -4.56 17.70
C LEU A 14 0.46 -5.72 18.52
N ALA A 15 -0.37 -6.66 18.95
CA ALA A 15 0.09 -7.84 19.69
C ALA A 15 1.11 -8.69 18.90
N LEU A 16 0.91 -8.85 17.59
CA LEU A 16 1.88 -9.53 16.72
C LEU A 16 3.20 -8.75 16.58
N ALA A 17 3.11 -7.43 16.48
CA ALA A 17 4.30 -6.59 16.42
C ALA A 17 5.08 -6.66 17.74
N ASP A 18 4.40 -6.60 18.86
CA ASP A 18 5.00 -6.75 20.20
C ASP A 18 5.68 -8.12 20.35
N LEU A 19 5.01 -9.20 19.93
CA LEU A 19 5.59 -10.54 19.95
C LEU A 19 6.88 -10.61 19.09
N ALA A 20 6.89 -10.03 17.91
CA ALA A 20 8.06 -10.00 17.06
C ALA A 20 9.22 -9.20 17.69
N MET A 21 8.91 -8.11 18.39
CA MET A 21 9.89 -7.32 19.14
C MET A 21 10.41 -8.09 20.35
N MET A 22 9.54 -8.67 21.15
CA MET A 22 9.89 -9.44 22.35
C MET A 22 10.79 -10.65 22.02
N THR A 23 10.55 -11.30 20.91
CA THR A 23 11.35 -12.44 20.45
C THR A 23 12.60 -12.03 19.65
N GLY A 24 12.84 -10.72 19.50
CA GLY A 24 14.01 -10.18 18.81
C GLY A 24 14.06 -10.49 17.32
N ASN A 25 12.90 -10.58 16.67
CA ASN A 25 12.78 -10.87 15.24
C ASN A 25 12.68 -9.61 14.36
N LEU A 26 13.10 -8.46 14.87
CA LEU A 26 13.23 -7.22 14.12
C LEU A 26 14.70 -6.81 14.01
N GLY A 27 15.06 -6.19 12.89
CA GLY A 27 16.40 -5.67 12.66
C GLY A 27 17.50 -6.72 12.44
N LYS A 28 17.14 -7.97 12.19
CA LYS A 28 18.07 -9.05 11.89
C LYS A 28 17.95 -9.49 10.42
N PRO A 29 19.04 -9.95 9.79
CA PRO A 29 18.95 -10.55 8.46
C PRO A 29 17.95 -11.72 8.43
N SER A 30 17.15 -11.80 7.36
CA SER A 30 16.16 -12.86 7.11
C SER A 30 15.03 -12.96 8.16
N SER A 31 14.82 -11.92 8.95
CA SER A 31 13.70 -11.85 9.91
C SER A 31 12.91 -10.56 9.77
N GLY A 32 11.68 -10.55 10.29
CA GLY A 32 10.81 -9.37 10.24
C GLY A 32 9.34 -9.73 10.26
N ILE A 33 8.49 -8.72 10.12
CA ILE A 33 7.04 -8.87 10.00
C ILE A 33 6.68 -8.75 8.52
N ASN A 34 6.14 -9.83 7.94
CA ASN A 34 5.82 -9.91 6.52
C ASN A 34 4.30 -10.10 6.34
N PRO A 35 3.54 -9.04 6.08
CA PRO A 35 2.10 -9.15 5.85
C PRO A 35 1.82 -9.89 4.54
N LEU A 36 1.15 -11.02 4.62
CA LEU A 36 0.67 -11.74 3.45
C LEU A 36 -0.63 -11.12 2.96
N ARG A 37 -0.63 -10.62 1.74
CA ARG A 37 -1.81 -10.04 1.10
C ARG A 37 -2.73 -11.15 0.55
N GLY A 38 -4.03 -10.85 0.42
CA GLY A 38 -5.00 -11.82 -0.09
C GLY A 38 -4.88 -12.10 -1.59
N GLN A 39 -4.57 -11.09 -2.39
CA GLN A 39 -4.40 -11.21 -3.84
C GLN A 39 -2.94 -11.39 -4.22
N ASN A 40 -2.72 -12.03 -5.37
CA ASN A 40 -1.37 -12.22 -5.91
C ASN A 40 -0.73 -10.86 -6.20
N ASN A 41 0.43 -10.63 -5.62
CA ASN A 41 1.24 -9.43 -5.83
C ASN A 41 0.48 -8.10 -5.73
N VAL A 42 -0.52 -8.02 -4.83
CA VAL A 42 -1.29 -6.78 -4.64
C VAL A 42 -0.41 -5.60 -4.22
N GLN A 43 0.66 -5.86 -3.47
CA GLN A 43 1.63 -4.82 -3.11
C GLN A 43 2.26 -4.20 -4.36
N GLY A 44 2.81 -5.03 -5.25
CA GLY A 44 3.40 -4.54 -6.50
C GLY A 44 2.39 -3.84 -7.41
N ALA A 45 1.15 -4.32 -7.46
CA ALA A 45 0.08 -3.65 -8.19
C ALA A 45 -0.17 -2.23 -7.63
N CYS A 46 -0.24 -2.08 -6.31
CA CYS A 46 -0.39 -0.78 -5.66
C CYS A 46 0.83 0.14 -5.92
N ASP A 47 2.05 -0.41 -5.84
CA ASP A 47 3.28 0.33 -6.13
C ASP A 47 3.30 0.87 -7.56
N MET A 48 2.72 0.14 -8.48
CA MET A 48 2.56 0.53 -9.90
C MET A 48 1.35 1.43 -10.18
N GLY A 49 0.65 1.88 -9.14
CA GLY A 49 -0.45 2.83 -9.25
C GLY A 49 -1.82 2.21 -9.53
N ALA A 50 -2.02 0.92 -9.26
CA ALA A 50 -3.31 0.25 -9.43
C ALA A 50 -4.30 0.55 -8.28
N LEU A 51 -4.30 1.78 -7.81
CA LEU A 51 -5.26 2.32 -6.86
C LEU A 51 -5.94 3.55 -7.47
N PRO A 52 -7.21 3.81 -7.13
CA PRO A 52 -7.99 4.86 -7.79
C PRO A 52 -7.48 6.29 -7.56
N ASN A 53 -6.68 6.52 -6.54
CA ASN A 53 -6.25 7.84 -6.09
C ASN A 53 -4.76 8.13 -6.26
N VAL A 54 -3.98 7.16 -6.80
CA VAL A 54 -2.52 7.33 -6.95
C VAL A 54 -2.01 6.90 -8.33
N LEU A 55 -0.91 7.48 -8.71
CA LEU A 55 -0.03 7.10 -9.82
C LEU A 55 1.10 6.21 -9.28
N PRO A 56 1.93 5.60 -10.14
CA PRO A 56 3.05 4.77 -9.71
C PRO A 56 3.91 5.43 -8.62
N GLY A 57 4.32 4.65 -7.63
CA GLY A 57 5.06 5.14 -6.47
C GLY A 57 4.20 5.93 -5.48
N TYR A 58 2.89 5.63 -5.40
CA TYR A 58 1.92 6.27 -4.47
C TYR A 58 1.81 7.79 -4.64
N GLN A 59 2.04 8.30 -5.83
CA GLN A 59 1.95 9.73 -6.12
C GLN A 59 0.49 10.14 -6.35
N ALA A 60 -0.02 11.07 -5.55
CA ALA A 60 -1.43 11.46 -5.58
C ALA A 60 -1.85 12.06 -6.93
N VAL A 61 -2.93 11.56 -7.54
CA VAL A 61 -3.49 12.09 -8.81
C VAL A 61 -3.99 13.53 -8.68
N THR A 62 -4.34 13.97 -7.47
CA THR A 62 -4.79 15.34 -7.18
C THR A 62 -3.67 16.36 -7.14
N ASN A 63 -2.41 15.92 -7.09
CA ASN A 63 -1.24 16.82 -7.11
C ASN A 63 -0.87 17.12 -8.56
N ASP A 64 -1.02 18.39 -8.96
CA ASP A 64 -0.81 18.83 -10.33
C ASP A 64 0.63 18.63 -10.82
N ASP A 65 1.62 18.87 -9.98
CA ASP A 65 3.03 18.74 -10.37
C ASP A 65 3.41 17.27 -10.60
N LEU A 66 2.95 16.39 -9.72
CA LEU A 66 3.17 14.96 -9.86
C LEU A 66 2.43 14.42 -11.10
N ARG A 67 1.19 14.85 -11.32
CA ARG A 67 0.42 14.44 -12.51
C ARG A 67 1.10 14.87 -13.81
N ARG A 68 1.52 16.14 -13.93
CA ARG A 68 2.22 16.67 -15.10
C ARG A 68 3.49 15.90 -15.44
N LYS A 69 4.20 15.40 -14.44
CA LYS A 69 5.37 14.54 -14.63
C LYS A 69 5.02 13.26 -15.40
N PHE A 70 3.90 12.63 -15.08
CA PHE A 70 3.44 11.41 -15.78
C PHE A 70 2.80 11.76 -17.12
N GLU A 71 2.03 12.85 -17.23
CA GLU A 71 1.45 13.33 -18.48
C GLU A 71 2.54 13.58 -19.53
N ALA A 72 3.63 14.25 -19.15
CA ALA A 72 4.77 14.48 -20.01
C ALA A 72 5.48 13.18 -20.44
N ARG A 73 5.53 12.18 -19.56
CA ARG A 73 6.22 10.91 -19.84
C ARG A 73 5.38 9.97 -20.69
N TRP A 74 4.05 9.97 -20.50
CA TRP A 74 3.12 9.08 -21.19
C TRP A 74 2.46 9.73 -22.41
N ASP A 75 2.72 11.02 -22.64
CA ASP A 75 2.13 11.83 -23.73
C ASP A 75 0.60 11.73 -23.72
N ARG A 76 0.00 11.84 -22.55
CA ARG A 76 -1.45 11.76 -22.32
C ARG A 76 -1.89 12.61 -21.15
N GLU A 77 -3.04 13.26 -21.30
CA GLU A 77 -3.72 13.91 -20.18
C GLU A 77 -4.27 12.85 -19.21
N LEU A 78 -4.06 13.07 -17.90
CA LEU A 78 -4.48 12.18 -16.83
C LEU A 78 -5.65 12.77 -16.04
N PRO A 79 -6.50 11.92 -15.43
CA PRO A 79 -7.60 12.39 -14.60
C PRO A 79 -7.11 13.25 -13.44
N LYS A 80 -7.83 14.36 -13.16
CA LYS A 80 -7.54 15.27 -12.04
C LYS A 80 -8.17 14.84 -10.73
N ARG A 81 -8.99 13.80 -10.77
CA ARG A 81 -9.75 13.29 -9.62
C ARG A 81 -9.47 11.79 -9.44
N PRO A 82 -9.53 11.29 -8.21
CA PRO A 82 -9.49 9.86 -7.96
C PRO A 82 -10.56 9.12 -8.75
N GLY A 83 -10.25 7.90 -9.17
CA GLY A 83 -11.22 6.99 -9.73
C GLY A 83 -12.20 6.45 -8.69
N LEU A 84 -13.09 5.55 -9.11
CA LEU A 84 -14.07 4.91 -8.23
C LEU A 84 -13.38 3.94 -7.27
N THR A 85 -13.82 3.95 -6.02
CA THR A 85 -13.45 2.93 -5.03
C THR A 85 -14.41 1.74 -5.10
N LEU A 86 -14.05 0.63 -4.45
CA LEU A 86 -14.90 -0.57 -4.37
C LEU A 86 -16.12 -0.40 -3.44
N MET A 87 -16.20 0.69 -2.69
CA MET A 87 -17.29 1.00 -1.76
C MET A 87 -17.97 2.30 -2.13
#